data_72c3ba6a3ee9b1ad4b71a3490b7f536b
#
_entry.id   72c3ba6a3ee9b1ad4b71a3490b7f536b
#
_cell.length_a   1.000
_cell.length_b   1.000
_cell.length_c   1.000
_cell.angle_alpha   90.00
_cell.angle_beta   90.00
_cell.angle_gamma   90.00
#
_symmetry.space_group_name_H-M   'P 1'
#
loop_
_entity.id
_entity.type
_entity.pdbx_description
1 polymer ?
#
loop_
_entity_poly.entity_id
_entity_poly.type
_entity_poly.pdbx_seq_one_letter_code
_entity_poly.pdbx_strand_id
1 'polypeptide(L)'
;VESVLRTPWSGKNYSTRIWDNSDKLSKTIQEVVVNNVHRGTSVEKLAKEVQERMNVSKNNAVRLVRTELNYVHNQATLDSLKSANMEYFQFIATIDKRTSSTCREHDNNIYPVADAEVGTNVPPLHPRCRSTIAGTIDKKATSGSRTVKMEKANKNEPTRYEKVPRNMDYDNWKAVYVDKSKSFTEWRRELKPLTTTSKGNEIAIRKAQDL
;
A
#
# COMPACT_ATOMS: atom_id res chain seq x y z
N VAL A 1 1.40 18.72 6.00
CA VAL A 1 0.13 18.07 5.65
C VAL A 1 -0.69 18.94 4.70
N GLU A 2 -0.91 20.23 5.03
CA GLU A 2 -1.73 21.13 4.21
C GLU A 2 -1.16 21.37 2.80
N SER A 3 0.15 21.54 2.67
CA SER A 3 0.83 21.66 1.37
C SER A 3 0.66 20.42 0.51
N VAL A 4 0.77 19.24 1.12
CA VAL A 4 0.61 17.94 0.45
C VAL A 4 -0.80 17.79 -0.12
N LEU A 5 -1.83 18.18 0.63
CA LEU A 5 -3.23 18.07 0.20
C LEU A 5 -3.59 19.02 -0.94
N ARG A 6 -2.87 20.13 -1.09
CA ARG A 6 -3.09 21.09 -2.17
C ARG A 6 -2.41 20.74 -3.48
N THR A 7 -1.45 19.81 -3.47
CA THR A 7 -0.71 19.41 -4.67
C THR A 7 -1.51 18.40 -5.50
N PRO A 8 -1.87 18.69 -6.75
CA PRO A 8 -2.57 17.74 -7.62
C PRO A 8 -1.61 16.67 -8.12
N TRP A 9 -1.82 15.42 -7.74
CA TRP A 9 -0.94 14.29 -8.04
C TRP A 9 -1.20 13.59 -9.39
N SER A 10 -2.15 13.95 -10.14
CA SER A 10 -2.32 13.50 -11.54
C SER A 10 -3.01 14.56 -12.38
N GLY A 11 -2.47 15.78 -12.28
CA GLY A 11 -3.04 16.95 -12.93
C GLY A 11 -4.22 17.57 -12.16
N LYS A 12 -4.87 16.80 -11.29
CA LYS A 12 -5.98 17.25 -10.43
C LYS A 12 -6.01 16.42 -9.14
N ASN A 13 -6.45 16.99 -8.02
CA ASN A 13 -6.79 16.22 -6.83
C ASN A 13 -7.88 15.19 -7.17
N TYR A 14 -7.84 14.05 -6.50
CA TYR A 14 -8.81 12.97 -6.76
C TYR A 14 -10.26 13.43 -6.63
N SER A 15 -10.53 14.28 -5.66
CA SER A 15 -11.82 14.92 -5.47
C SER A 15 -12.27 15.76 -6.68
N THR A 16 -11.35 16.52 -7.29
CA THR A 16 -11.63 17.32 -8.51
C THR A 16 -11.88 16.43 -9.72
N ARG A 17 -11.25 15.25 -9.80
CA ARG A 17 -11.44 14.31 -10.91
C ARG A 17 -12.82 13.66 -10.94
N ILE A 18 -13.42 13.46 -9.77
CA ILE A 18 -14.74 12.79 -9.65
C ILE A 18 -15.87 13.82 -9.74
N TRP A 19 -15.62 15.04 -9.33
CA TRP A 19 -16.64 16.04 -9.11
C TRP A 19 -16.25 17.36 -9.79
N ASP A 20 -16.11 17.34 -11.07
CA ASP A 20 -15.53 18.36 -11.96
C ASP A 20 -15.98 19.84 -11.71
N ASN A 21 -16.76 20.14 -10.65
CA ASN A 21 -17.20 21.48 -10.31
C ASN A 21 -17.51 21.71 -8.82
N SER A 22 -16.98 20.95 -7.88
CA SER A 22 -17.33 21.17 -6.48
C SER A 22 -16.13 21.52 -5.61
N ASP A 23 -15.72 22.78 -5.64
CA ASP A 23 -14.76 23.37 -4.68
C ASP A 23 -15.16 23.09 -3.22
N LYS A 24 -16.46 23.01 -2.95
CA LYS A 24 -16.99 22.65 -1.64
C LYS A 24 -16.63 21.23 -1.23
N LEU A 25 -16.73 20.26 -2.14
CA LEU A 25 -16.35 18.86 -1.84
C LEU A 25 -14.85 18.74 -1.58
N SER A 26 -14.03 19.34 -2.43
CA SER A 26 -12.57 19.34 -2.27
C SER A 26 -12.17 19.93 -0.91
N LYS A 27 -12.68 21.11 -0.56
CA LYS A 27 -12.44 21.75 0.73
C LYS A 27 -12.91 20.88 1.90
N THR A 28 -14.12 20.33 1.82
CA THR A 28 -14.65 19.45 2.87
C THR A 28 -13.77 18.22 3.10
N ILE A 29 -13.32 17.56 2.04
CA ILE A 29 -12.43 16.40 2.17
C ILE A 29 -11.08 16.80 2.76
N GLN A 30 -10.49 17.89 2.29
CA GLN A 30 -9.24 18.41 2.84
C GLN A 30 -9.36 18.71 4.34
N GLU A 31 -10.40 19.44 4.76
CA GLU A 31 -10.65 19.76 6.17
C GLU A 31 -10.84 18.48 7.01
N VAL A 32 -11.66 17.53 6.53
CA VAL A 32 -11.91 16.27 7.23
C VAL A 32 -10.63 15.46 7.38
N VAL A 33 -9.80 15.38 6.33
CA VAL A 33 -8.53 14.65 6.37
C VAL A 33 -7.52 15.37 7.29
N VAL A 34 -7.30 16.68 7.11
CA VAL A 34 -6.34 17.44 7.93
C VAL A 34 -6.68 17.36 9.42
N ASN A 35 -7.95 17.60 9.77
CA ASN A 35 -8.37 17.66 11.17
C ASN A 35 -8.30 16.29 11.88
N ASN A 36 -8.27 15.20 11.14
CA ASN A 36 -8.42 13.86 11.69
C ASN A 36 -7.21 12.93 11.49
N VAL A 37 -6.29 13.24 10.57
CA VAL A 37 -5.07 12.45 10.34
C VAL A 37 -4.28 12.27 11.65
N HIS A 38 -4.09 13.36 12.40
CA HIS A 38 -3.36 13.33 13.67
C HIS A 38 -4.10 12.61 14.80
N ARG A 39 -5.43 12.46 14.69
CA ARG A 39 -6.27 11.82 15.70
C ARG A 39 -6.45 10.33 15.49
N GLY A 40 -5.91 9.77 14.42
CA GLY A 40 -6.09 8.34 14.06
C GLY A 40 -7.56 7.96 13.83
N THR A 41 -8.40 8.91 13.39
CA THR A 41 -9.83 8.68 13.18
C THR A 41 -10.06 7.65 12.08
N SER A 42 -10.96 6.70 12.29
CA SER A 42 -11.23 5.65 11.32
C SER A 42 -11.83 6.19 10.01
N VAL A 43 -11.52 5.52 8.90
CA VAL A 43 -12.03 5.85 7.56
C VAL A 43 -13.57 5.92 7.55
N GLU A 44 -14.23 5.05 8.31
CA GLU A 44 -15.67 4.96 8.39
C GLU A 44 -16.27 6.24 9.04
N LYS A 45 -15.64 6.74 10.09
CA LYS A 45 -16.07 8.01 10.75
C LYS A 45 -15.85 9.21 9.82
N LEU A 46 -14.70 9.29 9.16
CA LEU A 46 -14.41 10.36 8.20
C LEU A 46 -15.36 10.32 7.01
N ALA A 47 -15.64 9.13 6.49
CA ALA A 47 -16.58 8.96 5.38
C ALA A 47 -18.01 9.35 5.77
N LYS A 48 -18.44 9.10 7.02
CA LYS A 48 -19.73 9.53 7.54
C LYS A 48 -19.82 11.06 7.57
N GLU A 49 -18.79 11.73 8.06
CA GLU A 49 -18.72 13.20 8.08
C GLU A 49 -18.78 13.81 6.67
N VAL A 50 -18.01 13.24 5.70
CA VAL A 50 -18.11 13.68 4.30
C VAL A 50 -19.48 13.41 3.71
N GLN A 51 -20.09 12.28 4.01
CA GLN A 51 -21.43 11.93 3.56
C GLN A 51 -22.47 12.93 4.05
N GLU A 52 -22.43 13.26 5.32
CA GLU A 52 -23.37 14.20 5.96
C GLU A 52 -23.22 15.62 5.42
N ARG A 53 -21.98 16.12 5.31
CA ARG A 53 -21.70 17.47 4.82
C ARG A 53 -22.00 17.69 3.34
N MET A 54 -21.86 16.63 2.53
CA MET A 54 -21.91 16.73 1.07
C MET A 54 -23.11 16.03 0.44
N ASN A 55 -23.91 15.33 1.23
CA ASN A 55 -25.08 14.56 0.77
C ASN A 55 -24.70 13.57 -0.37
N VAL A 56 -23.55 12.94 -0.27
CA VAL A 56 -23.09 11.93 -1.23
C VAL A 56 -23.34 10.52 -0.71
N SER A 57 -23.36 9.52 -1.60
CA SER A 57 -23.51 8.14 -1.16
C SER A 57 -22.35 7.68 -0.27
N LYS A 58 -22.63 6.81 0.70
CA LYS A 58 -21.61 6.21 1.61
C LYS A 58 -20.44 5.60 0.83
N ASN A 59 -20.72 4.90 -0.27
CA ASN A 59 -19.66 4.28 -1.10
C ASN A 59 -18.73 5.32 -1.73
N ASN A 60 -19.29 6.44 -2.18
CA ASN A 60 -18.49 7.53 -2.74
C ASN A 60 -17.66 8.23 -1.66
N ALA A 61 -18.25 8.53 -0.51
CA ALA A 61 -17.54 9.13 0.62
C ALA A 61 -16.36 8.23 1.08
N VAL A 62 -16.58 6.93 1.28
CA VAL A 62 -15.53 5.97 1.63
C VAL A 62 -14.43 5.90 0.57
N ARG A 63 -14.82 5.93 -0.72
CA ARG A 63 -13.86 5.89 -1.82
C ARG A 63 -12.95 7.12 -1.82
N LEU A 64 -13.53 8.29 -1.67
CA LEU A 64 -12.81 9.56 -1.61
C LEU A 64 -11.85 9.58 -0.42
N VAL A 65 -12.38 9.41 0.78
CA VAL A 65 -11.58 9.46 2.02
C VAL A 65 -10.42 8.46 1.98
N ARG A 66 -10.65 7.22 1.55
CA ARG A 66 -9.57 6.22 1.47
C ARG A 66 -8.48 6.61 0.49
N THR A 67 -8.85 7.20 -0.65
CA THR A 67 -7.87 7.59 -1.67
C THR A 67 -7.04 8.78 -1.21
N GLU A 68 -7.67 9.79 -0.62
CA GLU A 68 -6.96 10.97 -0.11
C GLU A 68 -6.08 10.63 1.11
N LEU A 69 -6.54 9.80 2.03
CA LEU A 69 -5.72 9.32 3.14
C LEU A 69 -4.49 8.53 2.66
N ASN A 70 -4.67 7.69 1.64
CA ASN A 70 -3.56 6.94 1.06
C ASN A 70 -2.55 7.88 0.39
N TYR A 71 -3.03 8.91 -0.33
CA TYR A 71 -2.18 9.97 -0.89
C TYR A 71 -1.36 10.68 0.18
N VAL A 72 -2.03 11.21 1.22
CA VAL A 72 -1.36 11.95 2.30
C VAL A 72 -0.32 11.10 3.01
N HIS A 73 -0.66 9.83 3.30
CA HIS A 73 0.26 8.91 3.96
C HIS A 73 1.52 8.65 3.10
N ASN A 74 1.34 8.33 1.82
CA ASN A 74 2.48 8.03 0.95
C ASN A 74 3.31 9.27 0.63
N GLN A 75 2.67 10.43 0.47
CA GLN A 75 3.41 11.68 0.26
C GLN A 75 4.24 12.05 1.51
N ALA A 76 3.67 11.94 2.70
CA ALA A 76 4.41 12.18 3.93
C ALA A 76 5.59 11.21 4.10
N THR A 77 5.40 9.95 3.71
CA THR A 77 6.49 8.96 3.68
C THR A 77 7.55 9.37 2.69
N LEU A 78 7.18 9.76 1.47
CA LEU A 78 8.13 10.21 0.44
C LEU A 78 8.92 11.45 0.88
N ASP A 79 8.27 12.43 1.50
CA ASP A 79 8.92 13.62 2.04
C ASP A 79 9.92 13.25 3.15
N SER A 80 9.57 12.27 4.00
CA SER A 80 10.48 11.74 5.01
C SER A 80 11.69 11.05 4.40
N LEU A 81 11.49 10.27 3.33
CA LEU A 81 12.60 9.61 2.61
C LEU A 81 13.53 10.62 1.96
N LYS A 82 12.99 11.67 1.34
CA LYS A 82 13.77 12.77 0.78
C LYS A 82 14.58 13.49 1.87
N SER A 83 13.96 13.80 3.00
CA SER A 83 14.63 14.44 4.14
C SER A 83 15.73 13.59 4.76
N ALA A 84 15.59 12.27 4.70
CA ALA A 84 16.60 11.31 5.17
C ALA A 84 17.66 10.99 4.11
N ASN A 85 17.65 11.65 2.94
CA ASN A 85 18.54 11.39 1.81
C ASN A 85 18.56 9.92 1.38
N MET A 86 17.39 9.25 1.44
CA MET A 86 17.27 7.88 0.95
C MET A 86 17.34 7.86 -0.58
N GLU A 87 18.14 6.92 -1.11
CA GLU A 87 18.29 6.80 -2.58
C GLU A 87 17.15 6.04 -3.22
N TYR A 88 16.57 5.06 -2.50
CA TYR A 88 15.57 4.14 -3.06
C TYR A 88 14.38 3.97 -2.13
N PHE A 89 13.23 3.67 -2.74
CA PHE A 89 12.05 3.17 -2.05
C PHE A 89 11.50 1.92 -2.74
N GLN A 90 10.83 1.09 -1.97
CA GLN A 90 10.14 -0.10 -2.44
C GLN A 90 8.64 0.13 -2.41
N PHE A 91 7.95 -0.23 -3.50
CA PHE A 91 6.50 -0.29 -3.54
C PHE A 91 6.00 -1.56 -2.86
N ILE A 92 5.00 -1.44 -1.99
CA ILE A 92 4.45 -2.53 -1.20
C ILE A 92 2.94 -2.58 -1.42
N ALA A 93 2.47 -3.54 -2.22
CA ALA A 93 1.04 -3.74 -2.39
C ALA A 93 0.41 -4.42 -1.17
N THR A 94 -0.83 -4.09 -0.84
CA THR A 94 -1.61 -4.89 0.08
C THR A 94 -2.08 -6.15 -0.63
N ILE A 95 -1.67 -7.33 -0.17
CA ILE A 95 -2.05 -8.60 -0.79
C ILE A 95 -3.35 -9.14 -0.19
N ASP A 96 -4.39 -9.13 -1.00
CA ASP A 96 -5.68 -9.82 -0.81
C ASP A 96 -6.41 -9.93 -2.17
N LYS A 97 -7.56 -10.60 -2.21
CA LYS A 97 -8.35 -10.77 -3.45
C LYS A 97 -8.76 -9.46 -4.15
N ARG A 98 -8.66 -8.32 -3.48
CA ARG A 98 -9.03 -7.01 -4.01
C ARG A 98 -7.82 -6.22 -4.54
N THR A 99 -6.63 -6.82 -4.52
CA THR A 99 -5.43 -6.19 -5.06
C THR A 99 -5.57 -6.04 -6.57
N SER A 100 -5.49 -4.80 -7.07
CA SER A 100 -5.59 -4.53 -8.50
C SER A 100 -4.39 -5.07 -9.28
N SER A 101 -4.54 -5.33 -10.57
CA SER A 101 -3.44 -5.70 -11.47
C SER A 101 -2.32 -4.67 -11.42
N THR A 102 -2.65 -3.39 -11.52
CA THR A 102 -1.68 -2.29 -11.44
C THR A 102 -0.82 -2.37 -10.17
N CYS A 103 -1.45 -2.57 -8.99
CA CYS A 103 -0.67 -2.69 -7.75
C CYS A 103 0.18 -3.97 -7.69
N ARG A 104 -0.25 -5.07 -8.35
CA ARG A 104 0.53 -6.32 -8.43
C ARG A 104 1.79 -6.14 -9.26
N GLU A 105 1.68 -5.44 -10.39
CA GLU A 105 2.79 -5.16 -11.30
C GLU A 105 3.88 -4.31 -10.64
N HIS A 106 3.51 -3.43 -9.70
CA HIS A 106 4.44 -2.60 -8.93
C HIS A 106 4.96 -3.29 -7.67
N ASP A 107 4.32 -4.37 -7.21
CA ASP A 107 4.64 -4.98 -5.92
C ASP A 107 6.08 -5.45 -5.83
N ASN A 108 6.76 -5.07 -4.77
CA ASN A 108 8.18 -5.32 -4.52
C ASN A 108 9.17 -4.60 -5.48
N ASN A 109 8.71 -3.82 -6.45
CA ASN A 109 9.60 -3.02 -7.28
C ASN A 109 10.29 -1.93 -6.45
N ILE A 110 11.55 -1.68 -6.79
CA ILE A 110 12.37 -0.65 -6.16
C ILE A 110 12.61 0.46 -7.16
N TYR A 111 12.37 1.69 -6.71
CA TYR A 111 12.47 2.89 -7.52
C TYR A 111 13.44 3.89 -6.87
N PRO A 112 14.17 4.68 -7.65
CA PRO A 112 14.90 5.82 -7.12
C PRO A 112 13.93 6.85 -6.51
N VAL A 113 14.30 7.44 -5.38
CA VAL A 113 13.52 8.52 -4.75
C VAL A 113 13.46 9.75 -5.66
N ALA A 114 14.49 9.97 -6.48
CA ALA A 114 14.53 11.04 -7.46
C ALA A 114 13.46 10.92 -8.54
N ASP A 115 13.05 9.67 -8.89
CA ASP A 115 12.06 9.36 -9.93
C ASP A 115 10.66 9.12 -9.33
N ALA A 116 10.46 9.50 -8.06
CA ALA A 116 9.19 9.27 -7.37
C ALA A 116 8.08 10.17 -7.90
N GLU A 117 7.03 9.55 -8.45
CA GLU A 117 5.87 10.22 -9.02
C GLU A 117 4.58 9.58 -8.52
N VAL A 118 3.75 10.38 -7.83
CA VAL A 118 2.45 9.91 -7.32
C VAL A 118 1.50 9.63 -8.48
N GLY A 119 0.85 8.47 -8.43
CA GLY A 119 -0.01 8.00 -9.51
C GLY A 119 0.70 7.17 -10.57
N THR A 120 2.03 7.16 -10.56
CA THR A 120 2.88 6.36 -11.47
C THR A 120 3.59 5.25 -10.71
N ASN A 121 4.46 5.56 -9.76
CA ASN A 121 5.21 4.60 -8.95
C ASN A 121 5.06 4.80 -7.43
N VAL A 122 4.40 5.89 -7.02
CA VAL A 122 4.02 6.16 -5.63
C VAL A 122 2.50 6.11 -5.49
N PRO A 123 1.93 5.33 -4.56
CA PRO A 123 0.49 5.29 -4.34
C PRO A 123 -0.12 6.65 -3.94
N PRO A 124 -1.41 6.88 -4.28
CA PRO A 124 -2.39 5.97 -4.87
C PRO A 124 -2.26 5.88 -6.39
N LEU A 125 -2.25 4.67 -6.96
CA LEU A 125 -2.25 4.46 -8.41
C LEU A 125 -3.68 4.42 -8.98
N HIS A 126 -4.68 4.22 -8.14
CA HIS A 126 -6.10 4.10 -8.49
C HIS A 126 -6.99 4.42 -7.28
N PRO A 127 -8.28 4.67 -7.50
CA PRO A 127 -9.24 4.83 -6.41
C PRO A 127 -9.25 3.63 -5.43
N ARG A 128 -9.33 3.92 -4.13
CA ARG A 128 -9.25 2.91 -3.05
C ARG A 128 -7.93 2.14 -3.00
N CYS A 129 -6.86 2.68 -3.56
CA CYS A 129 -5.53 2.10 -3.42
C CYS A 129 -5.19 1.92 -1.93
N ARG A 130 -4.53 0.80 -1.61
CA ARG A 130 -4.13 0.46 -0.24
C ARG A 130 -2.64 0.15 -0.15
N SER A 131 -1.95 0.32 -1.26
CA SER A 131 -0.51 0.15 -1.34
C SER A 131 0.22 1.28 -0.63
N THR A 132 1.45 1.04 -0.25
CA THR A 132 2.32 2.02 0.40
C THR A 132 3.73 1.91 -0.15
N ILE A 133 4.60 2.84 0.26
CA ILE A 133 6.03 2.79 -0.02
C ILE A 133 6.82 2.67 1.28
N ALA A 134 8.03 2.14 1.20
CA ALA A 134 8.98 2.12 2.30
C ALA A 134 10.39 2.37 1.74
N GLY A 135 11.21 3.13 2.48
CA GLY A 135 12.60 3.34 2.13
C GLY A 135 13.39 2.03 2.15
N THR A 136 14.35 1.92 1.24
CA THR A 136 15.31 0.81 1.21
C THR A 136 16.69 1.31 0.83
N ILE A 137 17.70 0.71 1.43
CA ILE A 137 19.11 0.96 1.11
C ILE A 137 19.63 0.01 0.04
N ASP A 138 18.91 -1.09 -0.19
CA ASP A 138 19.27 -2.15 -1.12
C ASP A 138 18.40 -2.14 -2.37
N LYS A 139 19.03 -2.23 -3.55
CA LYS A 139 18.34 -2.44 -4.84
C LYS A 139 17.67 -3.82 -4.93
N LYS A 140 17.90 -4.70 -3.97
CA LYS A 140 17.35 -6.06 -3.91
C LYS A 140 16.76 -6.32 -2.52
N ALA A 141 15.78 -5.52 -2.10
CA ALA A 141 15.12 -5.73 -0.81
C ALA A 141 14.30 -7.04 -0.80
N THR A 142 14.96 -8.15 -0.52
CA THR A 142 14.36 -9.49 -0.48
C THR A 142 14.21 -10.04 0.92
N SER A 143 14.83 -9.41 1.92
CA SER A 143 14.78 -9.84 3.33
C SER A 143 13.58 -9.26 4.07
N GLY A 144 13.08 -10.01 5.07
CA GLY A 144 12.00 -9.59 5.94
C GLY A 144 10.67 -10.27 5.63
N SER A 145 9.63 -9.86 6.35
CA SER A 145 8.27 -10.39 6.22
C SER A 145 7.28 -9.29 5.89
N ARG A 146 6.16 -9.68 5.29
CA ARG A 146 4.97 -8.85 5.09
C ARG A 146 3.74 -9.55 5.67
N THR A 147 2.73 -8.77 5.99
CA THR A 147 1.46 -9.31 6.45
C THR A 147 0.48 -9.38 5.28
N VAL A 148 -0.11 -10.55 5.07
CA VAL A 148 -1.15 -10.77 4.08
C VAL A 148 -2.48 -11.05 4.76
N LYS A 149 -3.56 -10.69 4.09
CA LYS A 149 -4.91 -10.97 4.56
C LYS A 149 -5.34 -12.34 4.07
N MET A 150 -5.78 -13.18 5.00
CA MET A 150 -6.30 -14.50 4.69
C MET A 150 -7.77 -14.44 4.30
N GLU A 151 -8.17 -15.38 3.45
CA GLU A 151 -9.58 -15.58 3.12
C GLU A 151 -10.34 -16.11 4.35
N LYS A 152 -11.56 -15.62 4.47
CA LYS A 152 -12.49 -16.14 5.47
C LYS A 152 -13.22 -17.36 4.90
N ALA A 153 -13.35 -18.44 5.67
CA ALA A 153 -14.16 -19.57 5.25
C ALA A 153 -15.65 -19.20 5.21
N ASN A 154 -16.07 -18.29 6.10
CA ASN A 154 -17.43 -17.75 6.10
C ASN A 154 -17.43 -16.26 6.52
N LYS A 155 -18.57 -15.55 6.30
CA LYS A 155 -18.68 -14.11 6.59
C LYS A 155 -18.56 -13.76 8.07
N ASN A 156 -18.86 -14.69 8.97
CA ASN A 156 -18.89 -14.46 10.42
C ASN A 156 -17.52 -14.67 11.08
N GLU A 157 -16.56 -15.26 10.35
CA GLU A 157 -15.21 -15.43 10.88
C GLU A 157 -14.48 -14.10 11.01
N PRO A 158 -13.64 -13.94 12.05
CA PRO A 158 -12.77 -12.79 12.16
C PRO A 158 -11.80 -12.74 10.99
N THR A 159 -11.40 -11.54 10.59
CA THR A 159 -10.35 -11.38 9.58
C THR A 159 -9.04 -11.91 10.14
N ARG A 160 -8.42 -12.84 9.46
CA ARG A 160 -7.12 -13.41 9.81
C ARG A 160 -6.03 -12.78 8.96
N TYR A 161 -4.88 -12.55 9.59
CA TYR A 161 -3.67 -12.06 8.94
C TYR A 161 -2.55 -13.03 9.21
N GLU A 162 -1.68 -13.24 8.24
CA GLU A 162 -0.52 -14.11 8.35
C GLU A 162 0.74 -13.38 7.90
N LYS A 163 1.86 -13.66 8.57
CA LYS A 163 3.17 -13.19 8.14
C LYS A 163 3.74 -14.15 7.11
N VAL A 164 4.09 -13.60 5.97
CA VAL A 164 4.74 -14.34 4.87
C VAL A 164 6.06 -13.66 4.53
N PRO A 165 7.01 -14.37 3.88
CA PRO A 165 8.22 -13.75 3.36
C PRO A 165 7.88 -12.55 2.46
N ARG A 166 8.69 -11.49 2.53
CA ARG A 166 8.43 -10.23 1.82
C ARG A 166 8.36 -10.41 0.30
N ASN A 167 9.10 -11.35 -0.24
CA ASN A 167 9.14 -11.68 -1.67
C ASN A 167 7.95 -12.53 -2.16
N MET A 168 7.03 -12.92 -1.29
CA MET A 168 5.78 -13.55 -1.73
C MET A 168 4.93 -12.51 -2.45
N ASP A 169 4.77 -12.68 -3.75
CA ASP A 169 3.91 -11.89 -4.61
C ASP A 169 2.44 -12.35 -4.54
N TYR A 170 1.58 -11.65 -5.27
CA TYR A 170 0.15 -11.96 -5.29
C TYR A 170 -0.16 -13.34 -5.84
N ASP A 171 0.51 -13.78 -6.91
CA ASP A 171 0.20 -15.03 -7.59
C ASP A 171 0.63 -16.22 -6.74
N ASN A 172 1.77 -16.14 -6.09
CA ASN A 172 2.22 -17.14 -5.13
C ASN A 172 1.33 -17.17 -3.88
N TRP A 173 0.94 -16.01 -3.35
CA TRP A 173 -0.02 -15.94 -2.25
C TRP A 173 -1.36 -16.59 -2.64
N LYS A 174 -1.87 -16.29 -3.84
CA LYS A 174 -3.13 -16.86 -4.34
C LYS A 174 -3.03 -18.37 -4.49
N ALA A 175 -1.96 -18.87 -5.09
CA ALA A 175 -1.75 -20.31 -5.28
C ALA A 175 -1.68 -21.06 -3.94
N VAL A 176 -0.99 -20.50 -2.94
CA VAL A 176 -0.79 -21.16 -1.63
C VAL A 176 -2.02 -21.03 -0.74
N TYR A 177 -2.59 -19.83 -0.61
CA TYR A 177 -3.57 -19.55 0.45
C TYR A 177 -5.02 -19.47 -0.03
N VAL A 178 -5.25 -19.29 -1.33
CA VAL A 178 -6.60 -19.17 -1.91
C VAL A 178 -6.96 -20.43 -2.69
N ASP A 179 -6.19 -20.72 -3.74
CA ASP A 179 -6.48 -21.83 -4.66
C ASP A 179 -5.99 -23.18 -4.08
N LYS A 180 -5.06 -23.14 -3.11
CA LYS A 180 -4.44 -24.32 -2.51
C LYS A 180 -3.84 -25.28 -3.54
N SER A 181 -3.44 -24.74 -4.68
CA SER A 181 -2.81 -25.49 -5.78
C SER A 181 -1.34 -25.79 -5.53
N LYS A 182 -0.74 -25.13 -4.55
CA LYS A 182 0.66 -25.27 -4.13
C LYS A 182 0.75 -25.15 -2.62
N SER A 183 1.57 -25.98 -1.97
CA SER A 183 1.87 -25.78 -0.55
C SER A 183 2.91 -24.67 -0.34
N PHE A 184 2.92 -24.07 0.85
CA PHE A 184 3.93 -23.08 1.23
C PHE A 184 5.36 -23.67 1.13
N THR A 185 5.54 -24.94 1.48
CA THR A 185 6.81 -25.63 1.42
C THR A 185 7.29 -25.83 -0.01
N GLU A 186 6.39 -26.16 -0.93
CA GLU A 186 6.72 -26.27 -2.36
C GLU A 186 7.13 -24.93 -2.94
N TRP A 187 6.34 -23.88 -2.70
CA TRP A 187 6.69 -22.51 -3.11
C TRP A 187 8.08 -22.11 -2.58
N ARG A 188 8.37 -22.39 -1.31
CA ARG A 188 9.65 -22.05 -0.68
C ARG A 188 10.84 -22.78 -1.29
N ARG A 189 10.65 -24.02 -1.76
CA ARG A 189 11.69 -24.80 -2.48
C ARG A 189 11.99 -24.26 -3.88
N GLU A 190 10.99 -23.67 -4.54
CA GLU A 190 11.14 -23.05 -5.86
C GLU A 190 11.87 -21.69 -5.80
N LEU A 191 11.91 -21.04 -4.65
CA LEU A 191 12.75 -19.88 -4.46
C LEU A 191 14.19 -20.31 -4.69
N LYS A 192 14.74 -19.98 -5.87
CA LYS A 192 16.15 -20.22 -6.17
C LYS A 192 16.99 -19.65 -5.02
N PRO A 193 17.94 -20.42 -4.44
CA PRO A 193 18.84 -19.89 -3.46
C PRO A 193 19.53 -18.68 -4.09
N LEU A 194 19.48 -17.53 -3.40
CA LEU A 194 20.27 -16.38 -3.78
C LEU A 194 21.73 -16.83 -3.77
N THR A 195 22.31 -17.02 -4.95
CA THR A 195 23.73 -17.28 -5.10
C THR A 195 24.48 -16.03 -4.65
N THR A 196 24.80 -15.97 -3.38
CA THR A 196 25.64 -14.95 -2.80
C THR A 196 26.97 -15.55 -2.40
N THR A 197 27.97 -15.22 -3.16
CA THR A 197 29.37 -15.38 -2.86
C THR A 197 29.79 -14.42 -1.72
N SER A 198 29.30 -14.62 -0.49
CA SER A 198 29.92 -14.06 0.71
C SER A 198 29.43 -14.79 1.97
N LYS A 199 30.41 -15.17 2.81
CA LYS A 199 30.23 -15.89 4.08
C LYS A 199 29.22 -15.26 5.06
N GLY A 200 28.82 -14.00 4.89
CA GLY A 200 27.84 -13.32 5.73
C GLY A 200 26.38 -13.74 5.50
N ASN A 201 26.06 -14.30 4.36
CA ASN A 201 24.67 -14.67 3.99
C ASN A 201 24.29 -16.10 4.36
N GLU A 202 25.24 -17.00 4.65
CA GLU A 202 24.93 -18.35 5.11
C GLU A 202 24.21 -18.34 6.49
N ILE A 203 24.53 -17.39 7.35
CA ILE A 203 23.90 -17.24 8.67
C ILE A 203 22.46 -16.78 8.54
N ALA A 204 22.16 -15.89 7.60
CA ALA A 204 20.81 -15.41 7.34
C ALA A 204 19.90 -16.48 6.74
N ILE A 205 20.45 -17.35 5.88
CA ILE A 205 19.73 -18.46 5.26
C ILE A 205 19.40 -19.55 6.29
N ARG A 206 20.36 -19.90 7.18
CA ARG A 206 20.10 -20.87 8.27
C ARG A 206 19.02 -20.38 9.23
N LYS A 207 19.05 -19.12 9.67
CA LYS A 207 18.01 -18.55 10.53
C LYS A 207 16.62 -18.46 9.89
N ALA A 208 16.52 -18.43 8.58
CA ALA A 208 15.25 -18.47 7.86
C ALA A 208 14.72 -19.88 7.61
N GLN A 209 15.54 -20.91 7.80
CA GLN A 209 15.17 -22.32 7.71
C GLN A 209 14.66 -22.90 9.03
N ASP A 210 15.01 -22.24 10.16
CA ASP A 210 14.64 -22.69 11.52
C ASP A 210 13.41 -21.94 12.09
N LEU A 211 12.71 -21.15 11.27
CA LEU A 211 11.42 -20.49 11.56
C LEU A 211 10.32 -21.06 10.66
#